data_33c5cabceb295507207ac92060e3f1d9
#
_entry.id   33c5cabceb295507207ac92060e3f1d9
#
_cell.length_a   1.000
_cell.length_b   1.000
_cell.length_c   1.000
_cell.angle_alpha   90.00
_cell.angle_beta   90.00
_cell.angle_gamma   90.00
#
_symmetry.space_group_name_H-M   'P 1'
#
loop_
_entity.id
_entity.type
_entity.pdbx_description
1 polymer ?
#
loop_
_entity_poly.entity_id
_entity_poly.type
_entity_poly.pdbx_seq_one_letter_code
_entity_poly.pdbx_strand_id
1 'polypeptide(L)'
;MLSLSTQSDHEKIIDFLNNKKKSFNKYNFTGGKGYIYHKKFLKEMDSTLLNEFQAHAKGIETLYMLNKKKAIPDSLIINIGTGTFLLLKKQGFKHLGGSALGGGFFMGFIKLLYNTHDFQEALSLAEKGNRYNIDLKVSDIYEAMDHRVNLIFREFTAASFGKIKYDLDLSTVKKEDIINSLICMIGENLGTMANLVAENHNIKNLIFCGGFLKENKISERILSTICKINKKKAIFLKNSEFCGAIGALLS
;
A
#
# COMPACT_ATOMS: atom_id res chain seq x y z
N MET A 1 4.89 3.23 -20.14
CA MET A 1 3.73 2.54 -19.52
C MET A 1 2.65 3.57 -19.28
N LEU A 2 1.43 3.35 -19.74
CA LEU A 2 0.30 4.27 -19.53
C LEU A 2 -0.40 3.87 -18.22
N SER A 3 -0.64 4.84 -17.34
CA SER A 3 -1.39 4.66 -16.09
C SER A 3 -2.67 5.50 -16.16
N LEU A 4 -3.82 4.83 -16.07
CA LEU A 4 -5.13 5.47 -16.02
C LEU A 4 -5.89 4.93 -14.80
N SER A 5 -6.68 5.78 -14.14
CA SER A 5 -7.52 5.36 -13.02
C SER A 5 -8.77 4.64 -13.55
N THR A 6 -9.02 3.42 -13.06
CA THR A 6 -10.24 2.68 -13.42
C THR A 6 -11.51 3.28 -12.78
N GLN A 7 -11.38 4.24 -11.87
CA GLN A 7 -12.51 4.93 -11.25
C GLN A 7 -12.90 6.20 -12.01
N SER A 8 -11.91 7.02 -12.39
CA SER A 8 -12.14 8.31 -13.04
C SER A 8 -11.98 8.28 -14.56
N ASP A 9 -11.22 7.31 -15.11
CA ASP A 9 -10.82 7.29 -16.51
C ASP A 9 -11.45 6.12 -17.30
N HIS A 10 -12.65 5.66 -16.89
CA HIS A 10 -13.29 4.48 -17.51
C HIS A 10 -13.49 4.66 -19.02
N GLU A 11 -13.98 5.82 -19.45
CA GLU A 11 -14.18 6.13 -20.88
C GLU A 11 -12.84 6.17 -21.61
N LYS A 12 -11.84 6.85 -21.05
CA LYS A 12 -10.48 6.90 -21.63
C LYS A 12 -9.85 5.51 -21.80
N ILE A 13 -10.09 4.60 -20.83
CA ILE A 13 -9.62 3.22 -20.93
C ILE A 13 -10.32 2.50 -22.09
N ILE A 14 -11.63 2.67 -22.23
CA ILE A 14 -12.40 2.08 -23.34
C ILE A 14 -11.91 2.62 -24.67
N ASP A 15 -11.73 3.93 -24.80
CA ASP A 15 -11.24 4.57 -26.02
C ASP A 15 -9.82 4.10 -26.36
N PHE A 16 -8.95 4.00 -25.36
CA PHE A 16 -7.60 3.45 -25.54
C PHE A 16 -7.66 2.00 -26.07
N LEU A 17 -8.48 1.15 -25.48
CA LEU A 17 -8.63 -0.24 -25.91
C LEU A 17 -9.22 -0.32 -27.33
N ASN A 18 -10.23 0.48 -27.65
CA ASN A 18 -10.81 0.54 -29.00
C ASN A 18 -9.77 0.94 -30.05
N ASN A 19 -8.97 1.97 -29.76
CA ASN A 19 -7.94 2.48 -30.67
C ASN A 19 -6.79 1.48 -30.85
N LYS A 20 -6.59 0.56 -29.90
CA LYS A 20 -5.48 -0.43 -29.90
C LYS A 20 -5.91 -1.85 -30.31
N LYS A 21 -7.19 -2.11 -30.57
CA LYS A 21 -7.72 -3.46 -30.94
C LYS A 21 -6.89 -4.23 -31.96
N LYS A 22 -6.37 -3.52 -32.97
CA LYS A 22 -5.57 -4.11 -34.06
C LYS A 22 -4.06 -4.01 -33.83
N SER A 23 -3.63 -3.42 -32.72
CA SER A 23 -2.20 -3.17 -32.47
C SER A 23 -1.49 -4.33 -31.78
N PHE A 24 -2.24 -5.24 -31.16
CA PHE A 24 -1.71 -6.36 -30.38
C PHE A 24 -2.51 -7.63 -30.69
N ASN A 25 -1.83 -8.78 -30.66
CA ASN A 25 -2.44 -10.08 -30.94
C ASN A 25 -3.21 -10.62 -29.71
N LYS A 26 -2.87 -10.22 -28.51
CA LYS A 26 -3.47 -10.70 -27.28
C LYS A 26 -3.55 -9.62 -26.20
N TYR A 27 -4.63 -9.67 -25.42
CA TYR A 27 -4.89 -8.76 -24.30
C TYR A 27 -5.09 -9.56 -23.02
N ASN A 28 -4.34 -9.23 -21.99
CA ASN A 28 -4.46 -9.87 -20.69
C ASN A 28 -5.05 -8.90 -19.68
N PHE A 29 -6.16 -9.27 -19.06
CA PHE A 29 -6.84 -8.50 -18.03
C PHE A 29 -6.62 -9.14 -16.66
N THR A 30 -6.44 -8.32 -15.63
CA THR A 30 -6.32 -8.76 -14.24
C THR A 30 -6.84 -7.69 -13.28
N GLY A 31 -7.01 -8.03 -12.00
CA GLY A 31 -7.56 -7.14 -10.98
C GLY A 31 -9.08 -7.06 -10.99
N GLY A 32 -9.66 -6.46 -9.97
CA GLY A 32 -11.11 -6.48 -9.73
C GLY A 32 -11.96 -5.95 -10.88
N LYS A 33 -11.54 -4.87 -11.55
CA LYS A 33 -12.26 -4.33 -12.72
C LYS A 33 -11.85 -4.96 -14.06
N GLY A 34 -10.81 -5.78 -14.08
CA GLY A 34 -10.35 -6.50 -15.27
C GLY A 34 -11.46 -7.34 -15.93
N TYR A 35 -12.34 -7.94 -15.11
CA TYR A 35 -13.49 -8.70 -15.60
C TYR A 35 -14.45 -7.87 -16.46
N ILE A 36 -14.71 -6.61 -16.09
CA ILE A 36 -15.63 -5.72 -16.82
C ILE A 36 -15.08 -5.46 -18.23
N TYR A 37 -13.80 -5.14 -18.35
CA TYR A 37 -13.17 -4.89 -19.65
C TYR A 37 -13.05 -6.18 -20.47
N HIS A 38 -12.61 -7.28 -19.85
CA HIS A 38 -12.56 -8.58 -20.52
C HIS A 38 -13.92 -8.95 -21.11
N LYS A 39 -15.00 -8.90 -20.33
CA LYS A 39 -16.36 -9.21 -20.80
C LYS A 39 -16.81 -8.29 -21.95
N LYS A 40 -16.48 -6.99 -21.89
CA LYS A 40 -16.85 -6.03 -22.93
C LYS A 40 -16.17 -6.34 -24.26
N PHE A 41 -14.91 -6.76 -24.23
CA PHE A 41 -14.09 -6.94 -25.42
C PHE A 41 -13.90 -8.40 -25.85
N LEU A 42 -14.44 -9.37 -25.12
CA LEU A 42 -14.26 -10.81 -25.35
C LEU A 42 -14.56 -11.25 -26.79
N LYS A 43 -15.54 -10.62 -27.44
CA LYS A 43 -15.94 -10.95 -28.84
C LYS A 43 -15.13 -10.22 -29.91
N GLU A 44 -14.35 -9.23 -29.52
CA GLU A 44 -13.67 -8.30 -30.43
C GLU A 44 -12.15 -8.42 -30.39
N MET A 45 -11.61 -9.03 -29.33
CA MET A 45 -10.17 -9.20 -29.10
C MET A 45 -9.89 -10.58 -28.52
N ASP A 46 -8.76 -11.18 -28.91
CA ASP A 46 -8.23 -12.33 -28.18
C ASP A 46 -7.79 -11.86 -26.79
N SER A 47 -8.55 -12.26 -25.79
CA SER A 47 -8.35 -11.75 -24.43
C SER A 47 -8.46 -12.84 -23.38
N THR A 48 -7.62 -12.75 -22.36
CA THR A 48 -7.58 -13.65 -21.21
C THR A 48 -7.79 -12.87 -19.92
N LEU A 49 -8.62 -13.41 -19.04
CA LEU A 49 -8.77 -12.89 -17.67
C LEU A 49 -7.91 -13.72 -16.72
N LEU A 50 -6.96 -13.10 -16.07
CA LEU A 50 -5.99 -13.73 -15.19
C LEU A 50 -6.34 -13.49 -13.72
N ASN A 51 -6.07 -14.48 -12.87
CA ASN A 51 -6.19 -14.35 -11.42
C ASN A 51 -5.24 -13.25 -10.91
N GLU A 52 -5.78 -12.33 -10.12
CA GLU A 52 -5.03 -11.15 -9.64
C GLU A 52 -3.80 -11.56 -8.81
N PHE A 53 -3.94 -12.53 -7.91
CA PHE A 53 -2.83 -12.95 -7.05
C PHE A 53 -1.72 -13.64 -7.83
N GLN A 54 -2.05 -14.44 -8.84
CA GLN A 54 -1.08 -15.08 -9.71
C GLN A 54 -0.33 -14.05 -10.58
N ALA A 55 -1.06 -13.08 -11.14
CA ALA A 55 -0.46 -11.99 -11.89
C ALA A 55 0.47 -11.16 -11.00
N HIS A 56 0.05 -10.78 -9.80
CA HIS A 56 0.91 -10.06 -8.87
C HIS A 56 2.15 -10.87 -8.47
N ALA A 57 2.01 -12.15 -8.16
CA ALA A 57 3.12 -13.03 -7.81
C ALA A 57 4.21 -13.04 -8.89
N LYS A 58 3.81 -13.26 -10.15
CA LYS A 58 4.72 -13.28 -11.30
C LYS A 58 5.35 -11.91 -11.56
N GLY A 59 4.57 -10.83 -11.45
CA GLY A 59 5.07 -9.47 -11.62
C GLY A 59 6.08 -9.08 -10.54
N ILE A 60 5.85 -9.49 -9.29
CA ILE A 60 6.77 -9.22 -8.18
C ILE A 60 8.09 -9.99 -8.36
N GLU A 61 8.06 -11.26 -8.75
CA GLU A 61 9.27 -12.03 -9.07
C GLU A 61 10.09 -11.33 -10.15
N THR A 62 9.43 -10.90 -11.22
CA THR A 62 10.08 -10.19 -12.32
C THR A 62 10.68 -8.87 -11.86
N LEU A 63 9.92 -8.04 -11.16
CA LEU A 63 10.42 -6.76 -10.65
C LEU A 63 11.55 -6.95 -9.64
N TYR A 64 11.46 -7.95 -8.79
CA TYR A 64 12.52 -8.25 -7.84
C TYR A 64 13.82 -8.61 -8.57
N MET A 65 13.74 -9.49 -9.58
CA MET A 65 14.90 -9.84 -10.40
C MET A 65 15.48 -8.63 -11.13
N LEU A 66 14.64 -7.77 -11.71
CA LEU A 66 15.09 -6.56 -12.41
C LEU A 66 15.75 -5.55 -11.45
N ASN A 67 15.19 -5.36 -10.25
CA ASN A 67 15.67 -4.39 -9.27
C ASN A 67 16.90 -4.88 -8.49
N LYS A 68 16.97 -6.17 -8.17
CA LYS A 68 17.98 -6.74 -7.26
C LYS A 68 19.00 -7.67 -7.95
N LYS A 69 18.82 -7.97 -9.24
CA LYS A 69 19.68 -8.86 -10.04
C LYS A 69 19.85 -10.27 -9.44
N LYS A 70 18.84 -10.76 -8.73
CA LYS A 70 18.83 -12.10 -8.10
C LYS A 70 17.39 -12.58 -7.92
N ALA A 71 17.22 -13.89 -7.72
CA ALA A 71 15.94 -14.50 -7.41
C ALA A 71 15.35 -13.97 -6.11
N ILE A 72 14.02 -13.92 -6.04
CA ILE A 72 13.29 -13.52 -4.84
C ILE A 72 13.50 -14.56 -3.72
N PRO A 73 13.98 -14.16 -2.54
CA PRO A 73 14.13 -15.08 -1.41
C PRO A 73 12.78 -15.41 -0.76
N ASP A 74 12.76 -16.32 0.21
CA ASP A 74 11.62 -16.50 1.08
C ASP A 74 11.21 -15.17 1.68
N SER A 75 9.96 -14.77 1.42
CA SER A 75 9.46 -13.42 1.71
C SER A 75 7.98 -13.42 2.03
N LEU A 76 7.56 -12.47 2.84
CA LEU A 76 6.16 -12.04 2.92
C LEU A 76 6.01 -10.81 2.03
N ILE A 77 5.06 -10.86 1.12
CA ILE A 77 4.74 -9.77 0.21
C ILE A 77 3.48 -9.09 0.72
N ILE A 78 3.54 -7.78 0.87
CA ILE A 78 2.44 -6.93 1.33
C ILE A 78 2.10 -5.97 0.19
N ASN A 79 1.03 -6.26 -0.53
CA ASN A 79 0.55 -5.39 -1.61
C ASN A 79 -0.48 -4.41 -1.09
N ILE A 80 -0.13 -3.13 -1.05
CA ILE A 80 -0.97 -2.04 -0.54
C ILE A 80 -1.53 -1.27 -1.74
N GLY A 81 -2.70 -1.71 -2.21
CA GLY A 81 -3.47 -1.08 -3.29
C GLY A 81 -4.68 -0.33 -2.74
N THR A 82 -5.87 -0.55 -3.31
CA THR A 82 -7.15 -0.06 -2.76
C THR A 82 -7.38 -0.60 -1.35
N GLY A 83 -7.22 -1.91 -1.15
CA GLY A 83 -7.01 -2.58 0.13
C GLY A 83 -5.61 -3.18 0.15
N THR A 84 -5.37 -4.09 1.10
CA THR A 84 -4.08 -4.76 1.26
C THR A 84 -4.27 -6.27 1.23
N PHE A 85 -3.41 -6.99 0.51
CA PHE A 85 -3.33 -8.44 0.61
C PHE A 85 -1.91 -8.92 0.89
N LEU A 86 -1.81 -10.13 1.46
CA LEU A 86 -0.57 -10.77 1.86
C LEU A 86 -0.33 -12.04 1.03
N LEU A 87 0.86 -12.15 0.43
CA LEU A 87 1.32 -13.37 -0.23
C LEU A 87 2.57 -13.89 0.47
N LEU A 88 2.55 -15.15 0.86
CA LEU A 88 3.75 -15.83 1.33
C LEU A 88 4.48 -16.46 0.15
N LYS A 89 5.76 -16.10 -0.03
CA LYS A 89 6.68 -16.72 -0.97
C LYS A 89 7.63 -17.65 -0.22
N LYS A 90 7.52 -18.93 -0.51
CA LYS A 90 8.48 -19.99 -0.13
C LYS A 90 8.76 -20.87 -1.35
N GLN A 91 8.36 -22.14 -1.36
CA GLN A 91 8.46 -23.01 -2.55
C GLN A 91 7.56 -22.52 -3.70
N GLY A 92 6.44 -21.84 -3.38
CA GLY A 92 5.49 -21.20 -4.28
C GLY A 92 4.91 -19.95 -3.65
N PHE A 93 3.81 -19.45 -4.21
CA PHE A 93 3.05 -18.33 -3.63
C PHE A 93 1.76 -18.84 -2.99
N LYS A 94 1.48 -18.36 -1.77
CA LYS A 94 0.22 -18.64 -1.05
C LYS A 94 -0.39 -17.33 -0.58
N HIS A 95 -1.66 -17.11 -0.93
CA HIS A 95 -2.44 -15.99 -0.37
C HIS A 95 -2.80 -16.30 1.09
N LEU A 96 -2.51 -15.36 1.99
CA LEU A 96 -2.74 -15.52 3.44
C LEU A 96 -3.93 -14.72 3.97
N GLY A 97 -4.45 -13.78 3.17
CA GLY A 97 -5.49 -12.85 3.60
C GLY A 97 -5.09 -11.40 3.34
N GLY A 98 -5.71 -10.47 4.04
CA GLY A 98 -5.45 -9.05 3.84
C GLY A 98 -6.14 -8.16 4.85
N SER A 99 -6.20 -6.86 4.52
CA SER A 99 -6.83 -5.82 5.32
C SER A 99 -7.62 -4.87 4.41
N ALA A 100 -8.70 -4.30 4.92
CA ALA A 100 -9.43 -3.22 4.27
C ALA A 100 -8.67 -1.87 4.30
N LEU A 101 -7.57 -1.78 5.07
CA LEU A 101 -6.72 -0.61 5.08
C LEU A 101 -5.86 -0.56 3.81
N GLY A 102 -5.82 0.60 3.17
CA GLY A 102 -5.05 0.86 1.96
C GLY A 102 -5.41 2.20 1.35
N GLY A 103 -5.04 2.40 0.09
CA GLY A 103 -5.30 3.64 -0.64
C GLY A 103 -6.78 3.97 -0.80
N GLY A 104 -7.65 2.95 -0.89
CA GLY A 104 -9.09 3.17 -0.96
C GLY A 104 -9.67 3.74 0.32
N PHE A 105 -9.30 3.19 1.48
CA PHE A 105 -9.66 3.74 2.78
C PHE A 105 -9.13 5.17 2.92
N PHE A 106 -7.83 5.38 2.65
CA PHE A 106 -7.19 6.68 2.76
C PHE A 106 -7.90 7.73 1.92
N MET A 107 -8.02 7.51 0.61
CA MET A 107 -8.63 8.48 -0.29
C MET A 107 -10.13 8.68 -0.03
N GLY A 108 -10.84 7.62 0.36
CA GLY A 108 -12.25 7.73 0.76
C GLY A 108 -12.43 8.67 1.95
N PHE A 109 -11.57 8.53 2.96
CA PHE A 109 -11.62 9.37 4.16
C PHE A 109 -11.21 10.82 3.88
N ILE A 110 -10.14 11.03 3.09
CA ILE A 110 -9.69 12.37 2.67
C ILE A 110 -10.74 13.08 1.82
N LYS A 111 -11.38 12.35 0.91
CA LYS A 111 -12.49 12.90 0.13
C LYS A 111 -13.67 13.32 1.01
N LEU A 112 -14.04 12.47 1.97
CA LEU A 112 -15.14 12.74 2.90
C LEU A 112 -14.88 14.01 3.73
N LEU A 113 -13.66 14.18 4.25
CA LEU A 113 -13.32 15.29 5.14
C LEU A 113 -12.98 16.58 4.39
N TYR A 114 -12.30 16.50 3.25
CA TYR A 114 -11.68 17.66 2.61
C TYR A 114 -11.99 17.82 1.13
N ASN A 115 -12.83 16.96 0.56
CA ASN A 115 -13.14 16.94 -0.86
C ASN A 115 -11.89 16.88 -1.78
N THR A 116 -10.77 16.34 -1.27
CA THR A 116 -9.53 16.12 -2.04
C THR A 116 -9.64 14.80 -2.79
N HIS A 117 -9.37 14.80 -4.09
CA HIS A 117 -9.52 13.66 -5.00
C HIS A 117 -8.19 13.14 -5.54
N ASP A 118 -7.15 13.93 -5.43
CA ASP A 118 -5.81 13.59 -5.95
C ASP A 118 -4.91 13.03 -4.86
N PHE A 119 -4.32 11.86 -5.13
CA PHE A 119 -3.44 11.18 -4.17
C PHE A 119 -2.13 11.94 -3.95
N GLN A 120 -1.58 12.55 -5.00
CA GLN A 120 -0.32 13.31 -4.88
C GLN A 120 -0.52 14.61 -4.11
N GLU A 121 -1.66 15.29 -4.32
CA GLU A 121 -2.04 16.44 -3.50
C GLU A 121 -2.11 16.04 -2.02
N ALA A 122 -2.78 14.92 -1.71
CA ALA A 122 -2.88 14.43 -0.33
C ALA A 122 -1.52 14.10 0.28
N LEU A 123 -0.59 13.49 -0.48
CA LEU A 123 0.78 13.25 -0.01
C LEU A 123 1.54 14.55 0.24
N SER A 124 1.43 15.52 -0.65
CA SER A 124 2.08 16.83 -0.50
C SER A 124 1.59 17.60 0.72
N LEU A 125 0.30 17.47 1.06
CA LEU A 125 -0.26 18.00 2.29
C LEU A 125 0.27 17.23 3.51
N ALA A 126 0.28 15.90 3.47
CA ALA A 126 0.79 15.07 4.56
C ALA A 126 2.26 15.38 4.90
N GLU A 127 3.11 15.67 3.92
CA GLU A 127 4.52 16.01 4.15
C GLU A 127 4.70 17.31 4.94
N LYS A 128 3.72 18.20 4.92
CA LYS A 128 3.71 19.45 5.71
C LYS A 128 3.13 19.27 7.10
N GLY A 129 2.43 18.16 7.34
CA GLY A 129 1.77 17.86 8.61
C GLY A 129 2.71 17.23 9.64
N ASN A 130 2.32 17.39 10.90
CA ASN A 130 2.94 16.72 12.02
C ASN A 130 1.87 15.94 12.80
N ARG A 131 1.87 14.60 12.67
CA ARG A 131 0.93 13.74 13.38
C ARG A 131 0.89 13.97 14.90
N TYR A 132 2.03 14.33 15.51
CA TYR A 132 2.12 14.49 16.96
C TYR A 132 1.40 15.74 17.51
N ASN A 133 0.84 16.57 16.65
CA ASN A 133 -0.10 17.60 17.06
C ASN A 133 -1.45 17.02 17.49
N ILE A 134 -1.81 15.83 16.96
CA ILE A 134 -3.11 15.17 17.19
C ILE A 134 -2.99 13.75 17.72
N ASP A 135 -1.88 13.05 17.45
CA ASP A 135 -1.62 11.70 17.95
C ASP A 135 -1.01 11.76 19.35
N LEU A 136 -1.41 10.81 20.19
CA LEU A 136 -0.87 10.63 21.54
C LEU A 136 0.34 9.71 21.48
N LYS A 137 1.46 10.14 22.00
CA LYS A 137 2.67 9.34 22.19
C LYS A 137 2.59 8.55 23.51
N VAL A 138 3.40 7.52 23.62
CA VAL A 138 3.61 6.81 24.90
C VAL A 138 4.18 7.77 25.95
N SER A 139 5.08 8.69 25.56
CA SER A 139 5.63 9.72 26.44
C SER A 139 4.60 10.74 26.93
N ASP A 140 3.47 10.88 26.28
CA ASP A 140 2.39 11.77 26.73
C ASP A 140 1.54 11.12 27.85
N ILE A 141 1.66 9.79 28.04
CA ILE A 141 0.91 9.02 29.04
C ILE A 141 1.76 8.70 30.27
N TYR A 142 3.04 8.39 30.05
CA TYR A 142 3.95 7.95 31.11
C TYR A 142 4.95 9.04 31.44
N GLU A 143 5.12 9.32 32.75
CA GLU A 143 6.10 10.30 33.24
C GLU A 143 7.54 9.96 32.84
N ALA A 144 8.39 10.96 32.69
CA ALA A 144 9.76 10.80 32.21
C ALA A 144 10.59 9.80 33.05
N MET A 145 10.33 9.71 34.35
CA MET A 145 11.02 8.83 35.29
C MET A 145 10.35 7.46 35.47
N ASP A 146 9.30 7.16 34.71
CA ASP A 146 8.64 5.87 34.81
C ASP A 146 9.47 4.77 34.11
N HIS A 147 10.19 3.98 34.92
CA HIS A 147 11.09 2.91 34.46
C HIS A 147 10.36 1.67 33.86
N ARG A 148 9.02 1.58 33.97
CA ARG A 148 8.24 0.49 33.37
C ARG A 148 8.21 0.57 31.86
N VAL A 149 8.50 1.74 31.26
CA VAL A 149 8.51 1.96 29.82
C VAL A 149 9.93 2.20 29.33
N ASN A 150 10.38 1.33 28.41
CA ASN A 150 11.68 1.50 27.76
C ASN A 150 11.71 2.82 26.97
N LEU A 151 12.81 3.56 27.09
CA LEU A 151 13.03 4.85 26.42
C LEU A 151 12.73 4.83 24.91
N ILE A 152 13.07 3.72 24.25
CA ILE A 152 12.81 3.56 22.80
C ILE A 152 11.31 3.60 22.49
N PHE A 153 10.46 3.05 23.35
CA PHE A 153 9.02 2.99 23.11
C PHE A 153 8.30 4.31 23.43
N ARG A 154 8.93 5.23 24.12
CA ARG A 154 8.33 6.53 24.50
C ARG A 154 7.96 7.38 23.28
N GLU A 155 8.72 7.28 22.21
CA GLU A 155 8.48 8.03 20.97
C GLU A 155 7.46 7.38 20.04
N PHE A 156 6.93 6.19 20.40
CA PHE A 156 5.90 5.55 19.61
C PHE A 156 4.52 6.14 19.88
N THR A 157 3.66 6.00 18.88
CA THR A 157 2.25 6.38 18.99
C THR A 157 1.55 5.39 19.91
N ALA A 158 0.95 5.93 20.98
CA ALA A 158 0.07 5.15 21.85
C ALA A 158 -1.36 5.10 21.28
N ALA A 159 -1.83 6.22 20.72
CA ALA A 159 -3.13 6.30 20.09
C ALA A 159 -3.12 7.32 18.93
N SER A 160 -3.44 6.86 17.72
CA SER A 160 -3.71 7.76 16.59
C SER A 160 -4.93 8.61 16.91
N PHE A 161 -4.88 9.92 16.62
CA PHE A 161 -5.91 10.90 16.99
C PHE A 161 -6.19 11.01 18.50
N GLY A 162 -5.33 10.45 19.34
CA GLY A 162 -5.58 10.35 20.77
C GLY A 162 -5.70 11.70 21.49
N LYS A 163 -4.97 12.72 21.07
CA LYS A 163 -5.03 14.06 21.66
C LYS A 163 -6.37 14.77 21.43
N ILE A 164 -7.08 14.42 20.35
CA ILE A 164 -8.41 15.03 20.06
C ILE A 164 -9.42 14.74 21.17
N LYS A 165 -9.27 13.62 21.88
CA LYS A 165 -10.11 13.25 23.02
C LYS A 165 -9.83 14.09 24.28
N TYR A 166 -8.64 14.67 24.41
CA TYR A 166 -8.16 15.36 25.62
C TYR A 166 -8.06 16.85 25.34
N ASP A 167 -9.16 17.58 25.45
CA ASP A 167 -9.28 19.05 25.45
C ASP A 167 -8.43 19.80 24.41
N LEU A 168 -8.14 19.16 23.27
CA LEU A 168 -7.47 19.81 22.16
C LEU A 168 -8.46 20.81 21.51
N ASP A 169 -8.03 22.06 21.39
CA ASP A 169 -8.78 23.03 20.61
C ASP A 169 -8.84 22.63 19.14
N LEU A 170 -10.01 22.16 18.70
CA LEU A 170 -10.20 21.67 17.33
C LEU A 170 -9.97 22.73 16.26
N SER A 171 -10.05 24.03 16.62
CA SER A 171 -9.74 25.13 15.71
C SER A 171 -8.26 25.19 15.32
N THR A 172 -7.38 24.60 16.12
CA THR A 172 -5.93 24.53 15.88
C THR A 172 -5.51 23.32 15.03
N VAL A 173 -6.42 22.35 14.83
CA VAL A 173 -6.14 21.12 14.09
C VAL A 173 -6.06 21.40 12.60
N LYS A 174 -4.88 21.15 12.03
CA LYS A 174 -4.64 21.35 10.60
C LYS A 174 -4.98 20.09 9.81
N LYS A 175 -5.53 20.27 8.60
CA LYS A 175 -5.82 19.15 7.70
C LYS A 175 -4.56 18.34 7.36
N GLU A 176 -3.41 19.00 7.27
CA GLU A 176 -2.11 18.41 7.03
C GLU A 176 -1.73 17.40 8.11
N ASP A 177 -2.00 17.72 9.38
CA ASP A 177 -1.72 16.85 10.54
C ASP A 177 -2.62 15.62 10.50
N ILE A 178 -3.90 15.79 10.17
CA ILE A 178 -4.86 14.70 10.03
C ILE A 178 -4.44 13.75 8.88
N ILE A 179 -4.08 14.30 7.72
CA ILE A 179 -3.67 13.50 6.57
C ILE A 179 -2.37 12.74 6.88
N ASN A 180 -1.41 13.39 7.54
CA ASN A 180 -0.18 12.75 8.00
C ASN A 180 -0.46 11.60 8.97
N SER A 181 -1.30 11.84 10.00
CA SER A 181 -1.67 10.82 10.97
C SER A 181 -2.38 9.63 10.33
N LEU A 182 -3.28 9.84 9.37
CA LEU A 182 -3.95 8.76 8.64
C LEU A 182 -2.96 7.87 7.88
N ILE A 183 -1.99 8.44 7.18
CA ILE A 183 -0.94 7.67 6.50
C ILE A 183 -0.12 6.87 7.51
N CYS A 184 0.25 7.51 8.62
CA CYS A 184 1.03 6.87 9.67
C CYS A 184 0.25 5.71 10.31
N MET A 185 -1.02 5.92 10.64
CA MET A 185 -1.90 4.90 11.20
C MET A 185 -2.01 3.68 10.28
N ILE A 186 -2.22 3.89 8.97
CA ILE A 186 -2.26 2.82 7.98
C ILE A 186 -0.92 2.07 7.97
N GLY A 187 0.19 2.79 7.88
CA GLY A 187 1.54 2.20 7.86
C GLY A 187 1.86 1.41 9.12
N GLU A 188 1.51 1.91 10.30
CA GLU A 188 1.72 1.24 11.59
C GLU A 188 0.90 -0.04 11.71
N ASN A 189 -0.38 -0.01 11.37
CA ASN A 189 -1.24 -1.19 11.44
C ASN A 189 -0.80 -2.27 10.43
N LEU A 190 -0.54 -1.89 9.18
CA LEU A 190 -0.09 -2.83 8.15
C LEU A 190 1.32 -3.36 8.46
N GLY A 191 2.22 -2.50 8.94
CA GLY A 191 3.56 -2.90 9.35
C GLY A 191 3.55 -3.89 10.51
N THR A 192 2.75 -3.63 11.55
CA THR A 192 2.59 -4.53 12.70
C THR A 192 2.01 -5.86 12.27
N MET A 193 0.89 -5.85 11.51
CA MET A 193 0.28 -7.06 10.97
C MET A 193 1.28 -7.88 10.15
N ALA A 194 2.00 -7.23 9.24
CA ALA A 194 2.98 -7.89 8.39
C ALA A 194 4.11 -8.54 9.20
N ASN A 195 4.61 -7.87 10.25
CA ASN A 195 5.66 -8.41 11.09
C ASN A 195 5.18 -9.62 11.93
N LEU A 196 3.96 -9.57 12.47
CA LEU A 196 3.36 -10.71 13.20
C LEU A 196 3.16 -11.93 12.30
N VAL A 197 2.65 -11.72 11.06
CA VAL A 197 2.51 -12.79 10.08
C VAL A 197 3.86 -13.34 9.66
N ALA A 198 4.85 -12.47 9.42
CA ALA A 198 6.20 -12.88 9.06
C ALA A 198 6.87 -13.71 10.17
N GLU A 199 6.66 -13.34 11.44
CA GLU A 199 7.16 -14.09 12.59
C GLU A 199 6.58 -15.50 12.63
N ASN A 200 5.26 -15.61 12.50
CA ASN A 200 4.55 -16.92 12.51
C ASN A 200 5.01 -17.85 11.38
N HIS A 201 5.52 -17.29 10.28
CA HIS A 201 6.03 -18.05 9.13
C HIS A 201 7.56 -18.15 9.08
N ASN A 202 8.30 -17.66 10.08
CA ASN A 202 9.76 -17.60 10.11
C ASN A 202 10.35 -16.86 8.90
N ILE A 203 9.74 -15.74 8.49
CA ILE A 203 10.17 -14.90 7.36
C ILE A 203 10.94 -13.69 7.88
N LYS A 204 12.07 -13.39 7.23
CA LYS A 204 12.90 -12.20 7.51
C LYS A 204 12.72 -11.07 6.50
N ASN A 205 12.32 -11.39 5.27
CA ASN A 205 12.20 -10.41 4.18
C ASN A 205 10.72 -10.04 3.98
N LEU A 206 10.39 -8.76 4.14
CA LEU A 206 9.08 -8.21 3.87
C LEU A 206 9.17 -7.31 2.63
N ILE A 207 8.46 -7.68 1.57
CA ILE A 207 8.42 -6.93 0.31
C ILE A 207 7.12 -6.14 0.28
N PHE A 208 7.24 -4.84 0.33
CA PHE A 208 6.13 -3.91 0.24
C PHE A 208 5.98 -3.41 -1.20
N CYS A 209 4.77 -3.47 -1.74
CA CYS A 209 4.44 -3.09 -3.10
C CYS A 209 3.02 -2.52 -3.19
N GLY A 210 2.64 -2.02 -4.37
CA GLY A 210 1.31 -1.47 -4.64
C GLY A 210 1.26 0.05 -4.73
N GLY A 211 0.14 0.55 -5.25
CA GLY A 211 -0.03 1.96 -5.61
C GLY A 211 -0.01 2.94 -4.44
N PHE A 212 -0.39 2.50 -3.23
CA PHE A 212 -0.35 3.35 -2.04
C PHE A 212 1.08 3.76 -1.65
N LEU A 213 2.08 2.98 -2.04
CA LEU A 213 3.49 3.27 -1.75
C LEU A 213 4.16 4.18 -2.78
N LYS A 214 3.50 4.45 -3.90
CA LYS A 214 4.06 5.32 -4.94
C LYS A 214 4.30 6.72 -4.37
N GLU A 215 5.58 7.12 -4.31
CA GLU A 215 6.04 8.41 -3.79
C GLU A 215 5.64 8.70 -2.33
N ASN A 216 5.15 7.70 -1.60
CA ASN A 216 4.71 7.82 -0.21
C ASN A 216 5.85 7.54 0.78
N LYS A 217 6.76 8.51 0.92
CA LYS A 217 7.94 8.43 1.81
C LYS A 217 7.56 8.26 3.29
N ILE A 218 6.40 8.77 3.70
CA ILE A 218 5.92 8.64 5.08
C ILE A 218 5.65 7.16 5.38
N SER A 219 4.88 6.47 4.54
CA SER A 219 4.63 5.03 4.71
C SER A 219 5.91 4.21 4.63
N GLU A 220 6.80 4.48 3.66
CA GLU A 220 8.07 3.75 3.53
C GLU A 220 8.93 3.87 4.79
N ARG A 221 9.02 5.06 5.38
CA ARG A 221 9.75 5.30 6.63
C ARG A 221 9.15 4.52 7.80
N ILE A 222 7.83 4.55 7.97
CA ILE A 222 7.14 3.84 9.05
C ILE A 222 7.31 2.34 8.93
N LEU A 223 7.03 1.77 7.75
CA LEU A 223 7.18 0.34 7.48
C LEU A 223 8.63 -0.12 7.68
N SER A 224 9.61 0.67 7.24
CA SER A 224 11.03 0.39 7.46
C SER A 224 11.39 0.38 8.94
N THR A 225 10.89 1.36 9.70
CA THR A 225 11.13 1.47 11.14
C THR A 225 10.57 0.27 11.89
N ILE A 226 9.31 -0.10 11.64
CA ILE A 226 8.67 -1.24 12.29
C ILE A 226 9.40 -2.55 11.94
N CYS A 227 9.77 -2.75 10.69
CA CYS A 227 10.55 -3.92 10.28
C CYS A 227 11.90 -3.98 11.01
N LYS A 228 12.63 -2.86 11.09
CA LYS A 228 13.92 -2.78 11.77
C LYS A 228 13.83 -3.15 13.25
N ILE A 229 12.82 -2.63 13.96
CA ILE A 229 12.57 -2.94 15.37
C ILE A 229 12.32 -4.45 15.57
N ASN A 230 11.58 -5.06 14.67
CA ASN A 230 11.26 -6.49 14.68
C ASN A 230 12.36 -7.36 14.02
N LYS A 231 13.55 -6.81 13.77
CA LYS A 231 14.70 -7.51 13.15
C LYS A 231 14.34 -8.15 11.80
N LYS A 232 13.45 -7.52 11.05
CA LYS A 232 13.04 -7.90 9.70
C LYS A 232 13.62 -6.91 8.68
N LYS A 233 13.65 -7.30 7.42
CA LYS A 233 14.15 -6.49 6.32
C LYS A 233 12.99 -6.00 5.47
N ALA A 234 12.73 -4.69 5.48
CA ALA A 234 11.81 -4.06 4.55
C ALA A 234 12.47 -3.91 3.16
N ILE A 235 11.75 -4.26 2.12
CA ILE A 235 12.19 -4.19 0.72
C ILE A 235 11.09 -3.49 -0.08
N PHE A 236 11.44 -2.39 -0.74
CA PHE A 236 10.56 -1.65 -1.64
C PHE A 236 11.06 -1.84 -3.08
N LEU A 237 10.15 -2.11 -4.00
CA LEU A 237 10.47 -2.31 -5.41
C LEU A 237 10.01 -1.10 -6.22
N LYS A 238 10.88 -0.61 -7.11
CA LYS A 238 10.51 0.44 -8.07
C LYS A 238 9.44 -0.09 -9.03
N ASN A 239 8.49 0.75 -9.40
CA ASN A 239 7.37 0.45 -10.29
C ASN A 239 6.46 -0.69 -9.79
N SER A 240 6.41 -0.91 -8.47
CA SER A 240 5.62 -2.00 -7.88
C SER A 240 4.11 -1.81 -8.01
N GLU A 241 3.64 -0.62 -8.30
CA GLU A 241 2.25 -0.33 -8.65
C GLU A 241 1.79 -1.06 -9.93
N PHE A 242 2.73 -1.48 -10.78
CA PHE A 242 2.46 -2.21 -12.01
C PHE A 242 2.63 -3.73 -11.90
N CYS A 243 2.84 -4.29 -10.70
CA CYS A 243 3.06 -5.73 -10.50
C CYS A 243 2.00 -6.59 -11.22
N GLY A 244 0.72 -6.28 -11.03
CA GLY A 244 -0.37 -7.01 -11.67
C GLY A 244 -0.29 -6.98 -13.20
N ALA A 245 -0.05 -5.81 -13.78
CA ALA A 245 0.04 -5.64 -15.23
C ALA A 245 1.28 -6.34 -15.82
N ILE A 246 2.44 -6.24 -15.15
CA ILE A 246 3.67 -6.93 -15.56
C ILE A 246 3.49 -8.44 -15.51
N GLY A 247 2.89 -8.95 -14.45
CA GLY A 247 2.64 -10.38 -14.33
C GLY A 247 1.63 -10.88 -15.36
N ALA A 248 0.57 -10.10 -15.63
CA ALA A 248 -0.39 -10.42 -16.67
C ALA A 248 0.23 -10.43 -18.08
N LEU A 249 1.17 -9.52 -18.34
CA LEU A 249 1.89 -9.50 -19.64
C LEU A 249 2.74 -10.76 -19.86
N LEU A 250 3.27 -11.33 -18.78
CA LEU A 250 4.20 -12.46 -18.82
C LEU A 250 3.49 -13.83 -18.65
N SER A 251 2.17 -13.83 -18.52
CA SER A 251 1.33 -15.03 -18.40
C SER A 251 0.72 -15.40 -19.73
#